data_2caf603114f6f333aeef6b5490aafd13
#
_entry.id   2caf603114f6f333aeef6b5490aafd13
#
_cell.length_a   1.000
_cell.length_b   1.000
_cell.length_c   1.000
_cell.angle_alpha   90.00
_cell.angle_beta   90.00
_cell.angle_gamma   90.00
#
_symmetry.space_group_name_H-M   'P 1'
#
loop_
_entity.id
_entity.type
_entity.pdbx_description
1 polymer ?
#
loop_
_entity_poly.entity_id
_entity_poly.type
_entity_poly.pdbx_seq_one_letter_code
_entity_poly.pdbx_strand_id
1 'polypeptide(L)'
;MTFGILGEFRIGEDIAIALEAVTGSTAAVTAISVAMKPALVGDNRLVLDDAAVAIGLTASAQTAPAAGWTIALPGAQTALLEPGLYGIDARLTVAGGIVITEQTAFISLTRAALI
;
A
#
# COMPACT_ATOMS: atom_id res chain seq x y z
N MET A 1 0.08 -11.68 -19.75
CA MET A 1 1.05 -11.51 -18.65
C MET A 1 0.34 -11.05 -17.38
N THR A 2 0.71 -11.62 -16.25
CA THR A 2 0.12 -11.29 -14.96
C THR A 2 1.10 -10.44 -14.15
N PHE A 3 0.61 -9.35 -13.54
CA PHE A 3 1.47 -8.41 -12.81
C PHE A 3 1.42 -8.56 -11.29
N GLY A 4 0.73 -9.53 -10.75
CA GLY A 4 0.67 -9.71 -9.31
C GLY A 4 -0.03 -8.56 -8.57
N ILE A 5 -1.16 -8.12 -9.08
CA ILE A 5 -1.96 -7.09 -8.42
C ILE A 5 -2.62 -7.68 -7.17
N LEU A 6 -2.42 -7.02 -6.03
CA LEU A 6 -2.93 -7.46 -4.74
C LEU A 6 -4.46 -7.45 -4.69
N GLY A 7 -5.08 -6.43 -5.28
CA GLY A 7 -6.53 -6.32 -5.30
C GLY A 7 -7.03 -5.24 -6.23
N GLU A 8 -8.33 -5.31 -6.51
CA GLU A 8 -9.04 -4.31 -7.29
C GLU A 8 -10.09 -3.67 -6.39
N PHE A 9 -10.08 -2.34 -6.33
CA PHE A 9 -10.96 -1.55 -5.48
C PHE A 9 -11.68 -0.50 -6.30
N ARG A 10 -12.81 -0.03 -5.76
CA ARG A 10 -13.58 1.04 -6.39
C ARG A 10 -13.24 2.39 -5.77
N ILE A 11 -13.16 3.41 -6.62
CA ILE A 11 -12.97 4.79 -6.15
C ILE A 11 -14.14 5.18 -5.26
N GLY A 12 -13.85 5.75 -4.09
CA GLY A 12 -14.84 6.11 -3.08
C GLY A 12 -15.05 5.07 -1.99
N GLU A 13 -14.48 3.86 -2.16
CA GLU A 13 -14.57 2.82 -1.15
C GLU A 13 -13.43 2.95 -0.12
N ASP A 14 -13.69 2.53 1.12
CA ASP A 14 -12.66 2.41 2.13
C ASP A 14 -11.80 1.20 1.85
N ILE A 15 -10.50 1.38 1.79
CA ILE A 15 -9.55 0.30 1.51
C ILE A 15 -8.75 -0.01 2.77
N ALA A 16 -8.66 -1.29 3.12
CA ALA A 16 -7.82 -1.76 4.21
C ALA A 16 -6.97 -2.94 3.71
N ILE A 17 -5.67 -2.85 3.92
CA ILE A 17 -4.71 -3.84 3.45
C ILE A 17 -3.87 -4.28 4.64
N ALA A 18 -3.68 -5.60 4.80
CA ALA A 18 -2.85 -6.16 5.86
C ALA A 18 -1.39 -6.22 5.43
N LEU A 19 -0.51 -5.71 6.28
CA LEU A 19 0.93 -5.92 6.18
C LEU A 19 1.33 -6.81 7.35
N GLU A 20 1.60 -8.08 7.08
CA GLU A 20 1.87 -9.07 8.11
C GLU A 20 3.37 -9.33 8.25
N ALA A 21 3.81 -9.50 9.50
CA ALA A 21 5.19 -9.87 9.76
C ALA A 21 5.37 -11.37 9.46
N VAL A 22 6.23 -11.68 8.48
CA VAL A 22 6.55 -13.05 8.11
C VAL A 22 7.68 -13.59 8.99
N THR A 23 8.66 -12.73 9.31
CA THR A 23 9.79 -13.07 10.18
C THR A 23 10.05 -11.90 11.12
N GLY A 24 10.65 -12.19 12.27
CA GLY A 24 11.00 -11.19 13.26
C GLY A 24 9.82 -10.78 14.12
N SER A 25 10.00 -9.74 14.93
CA SER A 25 9.01 -9.25 15.89
C SER A 25 8.53 -7.86 15.52
N THR A 26 7.21 -7.66 15.53
CA THR A 26 6.63 -6.32 15.33
C THR A 26 7.00 -5.38 16.49
N ALA A 27 7.32 -5.91 17.66
CA ALA A 27 7.74 -5.11 18.82
C ALA A 27 9.06 -4.38 18.58
N ALA A 28 9.91 -4.86 17.66
CA ALA A 28 11.17 -4.21 17.32
C ALA A 28 10.97 -2.95 16.45
N VAL A 29 9.78 -2.75 15.89
CA VAL A 29 9.47 -1.60 15.05
C VAL A 29 9.04 -0.43 15.92
N THR A 30 9.75 0.68 15.81
CA THR A 30 9.46 1.91 16.58
C THR A 30 8.59 2.89 15.81
N ALA A 31 8.59 2.82 14.49
CA ALA A 31 7.77 3.67 13.63
C ALA A 31 7.52 3.00 12.30
N ILE A 32 6.37 3.31 11.69
CA ILE A 32 6.01 2.86 10.36
C ILE A 32 5.48 4.03 9.55
N SER A 33 5.91 4.10 8.30
CA SER A 33 5.43 5.09 7.34
C SER A 33 5.06 4.37 6.06
N VAL A 34 3.86 4.63 5.56
CA VAL A 34 3.33 3.97 4.35
C VAL A 34 2.98 5.02 3.32
N ALA A 35 3.36 4.78 2.10
CA ALA A 35 3.06 5.68 1.00
C ALA A 35 2.64 4.92 -0.25
N MET A 36 1.85 5.60 -1.08
CA MET A 36 1.34 5.07 -2.34
C MET A 36 1.67 6.05 -3.45
N LYS A 37 2.06 5.51 -4.61
CA LYS A 37 2.26 6.28 -5.84
C LYS A 37 1.57 5.61 -7.00
N PRO A 38 1.18 6.37 -8.04
CA PRO A 38 0.73 5.76 -9.30
C PRO A 38 1.78 4.80 -9.84
N ALA A 39 1.34 3.74 -10.49
CA ALA A 39 2.19 2.74 -11.09
C ALA A 39 2.06 2.76 -12.61
N LEU A 40 3.15 2.41 -13.28
CA LEU A 40 3.24 2.34 -14.73
C LEU A 40 3.65 0.94 -15.15
N VAL A 41 3.28 0.55 -16.36
CA VAL A 41 3.76 -0.71 -16.95
C VAL A 41 5.03 -0.38 -17.76
N GLY A 42 6.16 -0.97 -17.34
CA GLY A 42 7.44 -0.82 -18.02
C GLY A 42 8.13 -2.16 -18.14
N ASP A 43 8.67 -2.50 -19.31
CA ASP A 43 9.43 -3.73 -19.54
C ASP A 43 8.72 -4.99 -19.01
N ASN A 44 7.41 -5.09 -19.28
CA ASN A 44 6.56 -6.21 -18.84
C ASN A 44 6.44 -6.37 -17.32
N ARG A 45 6.63 -5.29 -16.57
CA ARG A 45 6.45 -5.27 -15.12
C ARG A 45 5.83 -3.96 -14.67
N LEU A 46 5.28 -3.95 -13.46
CA LEU A 46 4.79 -2.74 -12.83
C LEU A 46 5.93 -2.03 -12.12
N VAL A 47 6.02 -0.73 -12.32
CA VAL A 47 6.98 0.14 -11.64
C VAL A 47 6.26 1.37 -11.12
N LEU A 48 6.79 1.98 -10.06
CA LEU A 48 6.25 3.22 -9.52
C LEU A 48 6.58 4.39 -10.44
N ASP A 49 5.66 5.34 -10.53
CA ASP A 49 5.90 6.61 -11.20
C ASP A 49 6.69 7.52 -10.25
N ASP A 50 8.00 7.57 -10.42
CA ASP A 50 8.88 8.33 -9.55
C ASP A 50 8.65 9.85 -9.63
N ALA A 51 8.06 10.32 -10.72
CA ALA A 51 7.74 11.74 -10.87
C ALA A 51 6.48 12.16 -10.10
N ALA A 52 5.67 11.20 -9.66
CA ALA A 52 4.42 11.48 -8.95
C ALA A 52 4.69 11.77 -7.49
N VAL A 53 3.80 12.58 -6.90
CA VAL A 53 3.84 12.86 -5.46
C VAL A 53 3.30 11.66 -4.68
N ALA A 54 4.01 11.26 -3.63
CA ALA A 54 3.57 10.17 -2.78
C ALA A 54 2.35 10.56 -1.96
N ILE A 55 1.42 9.61 -1.81
CA ILE A 55 0.21 9.75 -1.00
C ILE A 55 0.46 9.00 0.30
N GLY A 56 0.40 9.69 1.44
CA GLY A 56 0.58 9.06 2.75
C GLY A 56 -0.64 8.23 3.14
N LEU A 57 -0.41 7.03 3.65
CA LEU A 57 -1.45 6.16 4.18
C LEU A 57 -1.27 5.97 5.68
N THR A 58 -2.35 5.65 6.37
CA THR A 58 -2.34 5.39 7.80
C THR A 58 -2.14 3.90 8.06
N ALA A 59 -1.22 3.58 8.98
CA ALA A 59 -0.99 2.21 9.42
C ALA A 59 -1.32 2.08 10.91
N SER A 60 -2.09 1.04 11.26
CA SER A 60 -2.47 0.72 12.63
C SER A 60 -2.01 -0.69 12.97
N ALA A 61 -1.47 -0.87 14.19
CA ALA A 61 -1.03 -2.19 14.62
C ALA A 61 -2.18 -3.18 14.69
N GLN A 62 -1.94 -4.41 14.28
CA GLN A 62 -2.90 -5.50 14.39
C GLN A 62 -2.26 -6.74 15.03
N THR A 63 -3.07 -7.57 15.67
CA THR A 63 -2.62 -8.84 16.25
C THR A 63 -3.26 -10.04 15.58
N ALA A 64 -4.35 -9.86 14.88
CA ALA A 64 -5.09 -10.93 14.22
C ALA A 64 -5.42 -10.54 12.77
N PRO A 65 -5.44 -11.48 11.80
CA PRO A 65 -5.11 -12.93 11.98
C PRO A 65 -3.63 -13.17 12.24
N ALA A 66 -2.76 -12.21 11.95
CA ALA A 66 -1.33 -12.27 12.22
C ALA A 66 -0.84 -10.92 12.72
N ALA A 67 0.26 -10.90 13.45
CA ALA A 67 0.88 -9.67 13.91
C ALA A 67 1.38 -8.84 12.72
N GLY A 68 1.17 -7.54 12.78
CA GLY A 68 1.56 -6.63 11.71
C GLY A 68 0.78 -5.32 11.79
N TRP A 69 0.38 -4.82 10.65
CA TRP A 69 -0.34 -3.55 10.54
C TRP A 69 -1.48 -3.65 9.55
N THR A 70 -2.54 -2.87 9.81
CA THR A 70 -3.59 -2.61 8.83
C THR A 70 -3.31 -1.25 8.22
N ILE A 71 -3.15 -1.21 6.89
CA ILE A 71 -2.93 0.02 6.14
C ILE A 71 -4.29 0.48 5.61
N ALA A 72 -4.67 1.69 5.95
CA ALA A 72 -5.99 2.22 5.60
C ALA A 72 -5.89 3.39 4.63
N LEU A 73 -6.77 3.39 3.63
CA LEU A 73 -6.99 4.49 2.72
C LEU A 73 -8.51 4.74 2.71
N PRO A 74 -8.99 5.78 3.42
CA PRO A 74 -10.43 6.06 3.53
C PRO A 74 -11.06 6.41 2.19
N GLY A 75 -12.34 6.13 2.04
CA GLY A 75 -13.12 6.43 0.83
C GLY A 75 -13.09 7.91 0.46
N ALA A 76 -13.03 8.81 1.43
CA ALA A 76 -12.90 10.24 1.18
C ALA A 76 -11.59 10.59 0.44
N GLN A 77 -10.51 9.83 0.68
CA GLN A 77 -9.25 9.99 -0.05
C GLN A 77 -9.27 9.28 -1.40
N THR A 78 -9.82 8.06 -1.47
CA THR A 78 -9.90 7.34 -2.75
C THR A 78 -10.77 8.09 -3.76
N ALA A 79 -11.79 8.81 -3.31
CA ALA A 79 -12.65 9.61 -4.17
C ALA A 79 -11.91 10.73 -4.91
N LEU A 80 -10.74 11.13 -4.41
CA LEU A 80 -9.92 12.18 -5.02
C LEU A 80 -8.90 11.63 -6.03
N LEU A 81 -8.81 10.31 -6.17
CA LEU A 81 -7.82 9.67 -7.03
C LEU A 81 -8.38 9.38 -8.41
N GLU A 82 -7.47 9.36 -9.39
CA GLU A 82 -7.81 8.94 -10.75
C GLU A 82 -7.81 7.40 -10.84
N PRO A 83 -8.64 6.82 -11.71
CA PRO A 83 -8.58 5.38 -11.96
C PRO A 83 -7.20 4.96 -12.47
N GLY A 84 -6.75 3.79 -12.08
CA GLY A 84 -5.48 3.25 -12.56
C GLY A 84 -4.81 2.35 -11.55
N LEU A 85 -3.54 2.09 -11.80
CA LEU A 85 -2.71 1.23 -10.97
C LEU A 85 -1.90 2.09 -9.99
N TYR A 86 -1.76 1.58 -8.77
CA TYR A 86 -0.99 2.23 -7.70
C TYR A 86 -0.13 1.19 -7.00
N GLY A 87 1.02 1.62 -6.52
CA GLY A 87 1.91 0.78 -5.72
C GLY A 87 2.09 1.34 -4.32
N ILE A 88 2.15 0.47 -3.34
CA ILE A 88 2.23 0.80 -1.92
C ILE A 88 3.49 0.20 -1.33
N ASP A 89 4.30 1.01 -0.65
CA ASP A 89 5.47 0.58 0.09
C ASP A 89 5.37 1.06 1.53
N ALA A 90 5.92 0.28 2.45
CA ALA A 90 6.03 0.66 3.84
C ALA A 90 7.50 0.75 4.25
N ARG A 91 7.82 1.75 5.06
CA ARG A 91 9.11 1.95 5.67
C ARG A 91 8.98 1.76 7.18
N LEU A 92 9.75 0.84 7.72
CA LEU A 92 9.73 0.50 9.13
C LEU A 92 11.03 0.94 9.78
N THR A 93 10.94 1.67 10.87
CA THR A 93 12.10 2.08 11.65
C THR A 93 12.31 1.08 12.78
N VAL A 94 13.49 0.52 12.84
CA VAL A 94 13.91 -0.45 13.86
C VAL A 94 15.18 0.06 14.55
N ALA A 95 15.56 -0.57 15.67
CA ALA A 95 16.72 -0.13 16.43
C ALA A 95 18.02 -0.08 15.61
N GLY A 96 18.18 -0.95 14.62
CA GLY A 96 19.38 -1.01 13.77
C GLY A 96 19.31 -0.16 12.49
N GLY A 97 18.21 0.55 12.25
CA GLY A 97 18.07 1.35 11.03
C GLY A 97 16.68 1.31 10.42
N ILE A 98 16.60 1.33 9.11
CA ILE A 98 15.36 1.40 8.36
C ILE A 98 15.23 0.18 7.45
N VAL A 99 14.05 -0.42 7.44
CA VAL A 99 13.69 -1.54 6.55
C VAL A 99 12.53 -1.09 5.67
N ILE A 100 12.65 -1.32 4.37
CA ILE A 100 11.58 -1.08 3.40
C ILE A 100 10.98 -2.44 3.05
N THR A 101 9.67 -2.51 2.81
CA THR A 101 9.03 -3.75 2.35
C THR A 101 9.73 -4.27 1.09
N GLU A 102 9.99 -5.59 1.06
CA GLU A 102 10.76 -6.20 -0.03
C GLU A 102 10.08 -6.05 -1.40
N GLN A 103 8.76 -6.09 -1.41
CA GLN A 103 7.98 -5.98 -2.63
C GLN A 103 6.94 -4.89 -2.50
N THR A 104 6.80 -4.10 -3.56
CA THR A 104 5.72 -3.13 -3.66
C THR A 104 4.40 -3.88 -3.85
N ALA A 105 3.40 -3.53 -3.04
CA ALA A 105 2.05 -4.07 -3.20
C ALA A 105 1.29 -3.23 -4.22
N PHE A 106 0.85 -3.84 -5.32
CA PHE A 106 0.12 -3.12 -6.37
C PHE A 106 -1.38 -3.34 -6.23
N ILE A 107 -2.14 -2.26 -6.40
CA ILE A 107 -3.60 -2.29 -6.41
C ILE A 107 -4.13 -1.59 -7.67
N SER A 108 -5.35 -1.93 -8.05
CA SER A 108 -6.06 -1.29 -9.15
C SER A 108 -7.27 -0.54 -8.61
N LEU A 109 -7.42 0.72 -9.01
CA LEU A 109 -8.59 1.53 -8.69
C LEU A 109 -9.43 1.72 -9.94
N THR A 110 -10.71 1.39 -9.85
CA THR A 110 -11.66 1.56 -10.94
C THR A 110 -12.81 2.45 -10.51
N ARG A 111 -13.45 3.11 -11.47
CA ARG A 111 -14.56 4.01 -11.19
C ARG A 111 -15.85 3.22 -11.05
N ALA A 112 -16.59 3.48 -9.97
CA ALA A 112 -17.91 2.88 -9.77
C ALA A 112 -18.99 3.69 -10.48
N ALA A 113 -20.04 3.00 -10.93
CA ALA A 113 -21.16 3.67 -11.60
C ALA A 113 -21.96 4.58 -10.66
N LEU A 114 -21.84 4.38 -9.35
CA LEU A 114 -22.57 5.14 -8.33
C LEU A 114 -21.86 6.42 -7.91
N ILE A 115 -20.71 6.72 -8.49
CA ILE A 115 -19.88 7.86 -8.08
C ILE A 115 -19.80 8.88 -9.20
#